data_7bc0bcd751980781809a7386e74c1524
#
_entry.id   7bc0bcd751980781809a7386e74c1524
#
_cell.length_a   1.000
_cell.length_b   1.000
_cell.length_c   1.000
_cell.angle_alpha   90.00
_cell.angle_beta   90.00
_cell.angle_gamma   90.00
#
_symmetry.space_group_name_H-M   'P 1'
#
loop_
_entity.id
_entity.type
_entity.pdbx_description
1 polymer ?
#
loop_
_entity_poly.entity_id
_entity_poly.type
_entity_poly.pdbx_seq_one_letter_code
_entity_poly.pdbx_strand_id
1 'polypeptide(L)' 'MATLTFDGKEYETENMSETARAQMASIALCDRKMRELQAEMAILQTAKRAYALALKGELNSEETTPAD' A
#
# COMPACT_ATOMS: atom_id res chain seq x y z
N MET A 1 -13.62 -27.23 8.68
CA MET A 1 -12.93 -26.64 9.80
C MET A 1 -11.90 -25.66 9.31
N ALA A 2 -11.87 -24.51 9.94
CA ALA A 2 -10.99 -23.46 9.49
C ALA A 2 -9.60 -23.64 10.05
N THR A 3 -8.60 -23.48 9.20
CA THR A 3 -7.22 -23.53 9.64
C THR A 3 -6.55 -22.21 9.26
N LEU A 4 -5.52 -21.87 10.01
CA LEU A 4 -4.72 -20.70 9.79
C LEU A 4 -3.27 -21.13 9.64
N THR A 5 -2.63 -20.67 8.57
CA THR A 5 -1.20 -20.92 8.40
C THR A 5 -0.47 -19.66 8.85
N PHE A 6 0.37 -19.83 9.84
CA PHE A 6 1.15 -18.73 10.40
C PHE A 6 2.55 -19.20 10.68
N ASP A 7 3.52 -18.48 10.16
CA ASP A 7 4.94 -18.82 10.33
C ASP A 7 5.24 -20.22 9.82
N GLY A 8 4.57 -20.64 8.75
CA GLY A 8 4.80 -21.95 8.16
C GLY A 8 4.13 -23.10 8.88
N LYS A 9 3.34 -22.81 9.89
CA LYS A 9 2.63 -23.84 10.65
C LYS A 9 1.14 -23.64 10.53
N GLU A 10 0.41 -24.76 10.52
CA GLU A 10 -1.05 -24.71 10.46
C GLU A 10 -1.63 -24.83 11.85
N TYR A 11 -2.58 -24.00 12.14
CA TYR A 11 -3.30 -24.00 13.41
C TYR A 11 -4.79 -24.09 13.14
N GLU A 12 -5.49 -24.81 13.99
CA GLU A 12 -6.94 -24.84 13.91
C GLU A 12 -7.51 -23.65 14.67
N THR A 13 -8.31 -22.84 13.99
CA THR A 13 -8.81 -21.62 14.61
C THR A 13 -9.73 -21.94 15.78
N GLU A 14 -10.37 -23.12 15.77
CA GLU A 14 -11.25 -23.49 16.85
C GLU A 14 -10.52 -23.67 18.18
N ASN A 15 -9.24 -24.04 18.10
CA ASN A 15 -8.44 -24.30 19.29
C ASN A 15 -7.69 -23.08 19.78
N MET A 16 -7.89 -21.93 19.14
CA MET A 16 -7.18 -20.73 19.52
C MET A 16 -7.86 -20.07 20.69
N SER A 17 -7.06 -19.54 21.60
CA SER A 17 -7.59 -18.75 22.70
C SER A 17 -8.21 -17.47 22.17
N GLU A 18 -8.98 -16.81 23.01
CA GLU A 18 -9.55 -15.52 22.64
C GLU A 18 -8.48 -14.49 22.38
N THR A 19 -7.41 -14.53 23.17
CA THR A 19 -6.29 -13.62 22.95
C THR A 19 -5.64 -13.89 21.61
N ALA A 20 -5.46 -15.16 21.24
CA ALA A 20 -4.86 -15.50 19.95
C ALA A 20 -5.75 -15.06 18.81
N ARG A 21 -7.06 -15.22 18.96
CA ARG A 21 -7.99 -14.77 17.92
C ARG A 21 -7.96 -13.26 17.76
N ALA A 22 -7.87 -12.54 18.88
CA ALA A 22 -7.80 -11.09 18.82
C ALA A 22 -6.52 -10.64 18.11
N GLN A 23 -5.40 -11.31 18.38
CA GLN A 23 -4.15 -10.98 17.70
C GLN A 23 -4.24 -11.28 16.21
N MET A 24 -4.88 -12.40 15.86
CA MET A 24 -5.06 -12.76 14.48
C MET A 24 -5.90 -11.71 13.74
N ALA A 25 -6.96 -11.24 14.39
CA ALA A 25 -7.81 -10.22 13.80
C ALA A 25 -7.05 -8.92 13.61
N SER A 26 -6.18 -8.58 14.57
CA SER A 26 -5.37 -7.38 14.48
C SER A 26 -4.39 -7.47 13.31
N ILE A 27 -3.77 -8.64 13.13
CA ILE A 27 -2.87 -8.84 12.02
C ILE A 27 -3.62 -8.69 10.70
N ALA A 28 -4.81 -9.28 10.60
CA ALA A 28 -5.59 -9.18 9.38
C ALA A 28 -5.98 -7.75 9.09
N LEU A 29 -6.30 -6.98 10.12
CA LEU A 29 -6.63 -5.57 9.95
C LEU A 29 -5.42 -4.80 9.46
N CYS A 30 -4.27 -5.06 10.04
CA CYS A 30 -3.04 -4.38 9.61
C CYS A 30 -2.72 -4.71 8.16
N ASP A 31 -2.85 -5.97 7.78
CA ASP A 31 -2.57 -6.37 6.40
C ASP A 31 -3.50 -5.67 5.43
N ARG A 32 -4.77 -5.59 5.79
CA ARG A 32 -5.74 -4.91 4.93
C ARG A 32 -5.39 -3.43 4.79
N LYS A 33 -5.06 -2.79 5.92
CA LYS A 33 -4.70 -1.39 5.88
C LYS A 33 -3.44 -1.15 5.05
N MET A 34 -2.47 -2.04 5.18
CA MET A 34 -1.26 -1.88 4.38
C MET A 34 -1.53 -2.03 2.90
N ARG A 35 -2.41 -2.95 2.53
CA ARG A 35 -2.78 -3.09 1.12
C ARG A 35 -3.50 -1.85 0.61
N GLU A 36 -4.38 -1.27 1.44
CA GLU A 36 -5.06 -0.04 1.06
C GLU A 36 -4.09 1.11 0.88
N LEU A 37 -3.13 1.21 1.79
CA LEU A 37 -2.12 2.27 1.70
C LEU A 37 -1.22 2.08 0.48
N GLN A 38 -0.89 0.84 0.15
CA GLN A 38 -0.10 0.57 -1.04
C GLN A 38 -0.85 0.97 -2.30
N ALA A 39 -2.16 0.70 -2.33
CA ALA A 39 -2.97 1.09 -3.47
C ALA A 39 -3.02 2.61 -3.59
N GLU A 40 -3.19 3.30 -2.46
CA GLU A 40 -3.18 4.76 -2.47
C GLU A 40 -1.84 5.29 -2.93
N MET A 41 -0.77 4.66 -2.48
CA MET A 41 0.56 5.10 -2.89
C MET A 41 0.75 4.94 -4.39
N ALA A 42 0.26 3.84 -4.95
CA ALA A 42 0.37 3.63 -6.39
C ALA A 42 -0.38 4.71 -7.17
N ILE A 43 -1.57 5.07 -6.68
CA ILE A 43 -2.34 6.12 -7.30
C ILE A 43 -1.60 7.46 -7.24
N LEU A 44 -1.05 7.75 -6.08
CA LEU A 44 -0.32 9.00 -5.88
C LEU A 44 0.96 9.06 -6.70
N GLN A 45 1.64 7.94 -6.85
CA GLN A 45 2.83 7.88 -7.67
C GLN A 45 2.50 8.15 -9.13
N THR A 46 1.38 7.60 -9.60
CA THR A 46 0.92 7.86 -10.96
C THR A 46 0.56 9.32 -11.14
N ALA A 47 -0.15 9.88 -10.17
CA ALA A 47 -0.53 11.28 -10.24
C ALA A 47 0.70 12.18 -10.19
N LYS A 48 1.67 11.84 -9.35
CA LYS A 48 2.89 12.62 -9.25
C LYS A 48 3.62 12.64 -10.59
N ARG A 49 3.68 11.49 -11.24
CA ARG A 49 4.36 11.40 -12.53
C ARG A 49 3.66 12.26 -13.58
N ALA A 50 2.32 12.22 -13.57
CA ALA A 50 1.54 13.02 -14.52
C ALA A 50 1.78 14.51 -14.26
N TYR A 51 1.77 14.91 -13.00
CA TYR A 51 2.01 16.30 -12.66
C TYR A 51 3.44 16.72 -13.03
N ALA A 52 4.39 15.82 -12.81
CA ALA A 52 5.78 16.12 -13.15
C ALA A 52 5.96 16.33 -14.65
N LEU A 53 5.28 15.50 -15.45
CA LEU A 53 5.34 15.66 -16.88
C LEU A 53 4.69 16.97 -17.32
N ALA A 54 3.57 17.33 -16.69
CA ALA A 54 2.91 18.59 -17.00
C ALA A 54 3.81 19.76 -16.64
N LEU A 55 4.45 19.68 -15.49
CA LEU A 55 5.38 20.72 -15.07
C LEU A 55 6.55 20.84 -16.05
N LYS A 56 7.07 19.72 -16.47
CA LYS A 56 8.18 19.72 -17.41
C LYS A 56 7.79 20.41 -18.71
N GLY A 57 6.55 20.18 -19.16
CA GLY A 57 6.06 20.86 -20.35
C GLY A 57 5.98 22.36 -20.17
N GLU A 58 5.49 22.78 -18.99
CA GLU A 58 5.42 24.21 -18.70
C GLU A 58 6.78 24.86 -18.62
N LEU A 59 7.71 24.18 -17.98
CA LEU A 59 9.06 24.70 -17.85
C LEU A 59 9.75 24.78 -19.20
N ASN A 60 9.52 23.81 -20.06
CA ASN A 60 10.10 23.86 -21.41
C ASN A 60 9.54 25.04 -22.20
N SER A 61 8.25 25.33 -22.01
CA SER A 61 7.67 26.50 -22.66
C SER A 61 8.31 27.78 -22.19
N GLU A 62 8.60 27.85 -20.88
CA GLU A 62 9.21 29.05 -20.33
C GLU A 62 10.67 29.18 -20.73
N GLU A 63 11.30 28.09 -21.09
CA GLU A 63 12.69 28.09 -21.52
C GLU A 63 12.87 28.45 -22.97
N THR A 64 11.83 28.91 -23.62
CA THR A 64 11.96 29.35 -25.00
C THR A 64 12.89 30.54 -25.11
N THR A 65 13.04 31.32 -24.04
CA THR A 65 14.06 32.35 -24.08
C THR A 65 15.39 31.69 -23.78
N PRO A 66 16.32 31.83 -24.69
CA PRO A 66 17.61 31.23 -24.44
C PRO A 66 18.23 31.87 -23.24
N ALA A 67 18.61 31.02 -22.34
CA ALA A 67 19.38 31.48 -21.21
C ALA A 67 20.77 31.72 -21.73
N ASP A 68 21.17 32.86 -21.72
CA ASP A 68 22.47 33.10 -22.24
C ASP A 68 23.44 33.53 -21.35
#